data_d93b582bf01621c521a3df62c36a9071
#
_entry.id   d93b582bf01621c521a3df62c36a9071
#
_cell.length_a   1.000
_cell.length_b   1.000
_cell.length_c   1.000
_cell.angle_alpha   90.00
_cell.angle_beta   90.00
_cell.angle_gamma   90.00
#
_symmetry.space_group_name_H-M   'P 1'
#
loop_
_entity.id
_entity.type
_entity.pdbx_description
1 polymer ?
#
loop_
_entity_poly.entity_id
_entity_poly.type
_entity_poly.pdbx_seq_one_letter_code
_entity_poly.pdbx_strand_id
1 'polypeptide(L)'
;IYNSEDEIPTTVPTTQPDEPNVVTVVTDEKASIRLNALTGIRFYTTIDSEQLAEYEAEGYTVEMGTLISTKELVGDGELSFDFTGTKVDVVFTSDEFYTEGNFTGVVGSVVNIKDSNISKDFIGRGYVKLAKDGETEIFYSETVSVRSAKTIATALKADDSIYSTLTAAHKELVDKWADVE
;
A
#
# COMPACT_ATOMS: atom_id res chain seq x y z
N ILE A 1 32.11 -17.54 65.22
CA ILE A 1 30.87 -16.68 65.02
C ILE A 1 31.04 -15.96 63.71
N TYR A 2 30.48 -16.50 62.70
CA TYR A 2 30.39 -15.86 61.39
C TYR A 2 28.89 -15.70 61.02
N ASN A 3 28.44 -14.49 60.95
CA ASN A 3 27.19 -14.14 60.27
C ASN A 3 27.55 -13.75 58.86
N SER A 4 27.08 -14.46 57.89
CA SER A 4 27.00 -13.99 56.52
C SER A 4 25.52 -14.01 56.12
N GLU A 5 24.93 -12.84 56.11
CA GLU A 5 23.63 -12.62 55.45
C GLU A 5 23.91 -12.45 53.97
N ASP A 6 23.68 -13.53 53.23
CA ASP A 6 23.65 -13.47 51.75
C ASP A 6 22.36 -12.75 51.32
N GLU A 7 22.49 -11.47 50.98
CA GLU A 7 21.46 -10.74 50.24
C GLU A 7 21.36 -11.30 48.82
N ILE A 8 20.27 -11.98 48.55
CA ILE A 8 19.90 -12.38 47.21
C ILE A 8 19.46 -11.10 46.47
N PRO A 9 20.14 -10.65 45.40
CA PRO A 9 19.67 -9.54 44.63
C PRO A 9 18.39 -9.98 43.90
N THR A 10 17.26 -9.46 44.33
CA THR A 10 16.01 -9.56 43.62
C THR A 10 16.10 -8.65 42.39
N THR A 11 16.59 -9.20 41.28
CA THR A 11 16.40 -8.53 39.99
C THR A 11 14.93 -8.64 39.63
N VAL A 12 14.21 -7.57 39.91
CA VAL A 12 12.88 -7.33 39.29
C VAL A 12 13.14 -7.22 37.80
N PRO A 13 12.50 -8.02 36.94
CA PRO A 13 12.57 -7.77 35.52
C PRO A 13 11.90 -6.40 35.29
N THR A 14 12.69 -5.43 34.90
CA THR A 14 12.17 -4.19 34.35
C THR A 14 11.53 -4.57 33.04
N THR A 15 10.23 -4.76 33.03
CA THR A 15 9.47 -4.74 31.79
C THR A 15 9.66 -3.33 31.21
N GLN A 16 10.55 -3.25 30.26
CA GLN A 16 10.64 -2.10 29.37
C GLN A 16 9.22 -1.93 28.79
N PRO A 17 8.64 -0.74 28.81
CA PRO A 17 7.38 -0.52 28.14
C PRO A 17 7.58 -0.98 26.68
N ASP A 18 6.71 -1.86 26.21
CA ASP A 18 6.71 -2.25 24.81
C ASP A 18 6.71 -0.97 23.97
N GLU A 19 7.78 -0.78 23.20
CA GLU A 19 7.75 0.25 22.17
C GLU A 19 6.53 -0.06 21.31
N PRO A 20 5.70 0.95 20.98
CA PRO A 20 4.51 0.69 20.18
C PRO A 20 4.96 -0.02 18.91
N ASN A 21 4.40 -1.19 18.66
CA ASN A 21 4.64 -1.97 17.45
C ASN A 21 4.38 -1.07 16.24
N VAL A 22 5.45 -0.56 15.65
CA VAL A 22 5.35 0.33 14.49
C VAL A 22 4.98 -0.54 13.29
N VAL A 23 3.75 -0.41 12.82
CA VAL A 23 3.29 -1.08 11.60
C VAL A 23 4.06 -0.53 10.41
N THR A 24 4.84 -1.37 9.75
CA THR A 24 5.53 -0.99 8.53
C THR A 24 4.67 -1.26 7.31
N VAL A 25 4.01 -0.24 6.81
CA VAL A 25 3.22 -0.29 5.57
C VAL A 25 4.09 0.17 4.41
N VAL A 26 4.09 -0.58 3.32
CA VAL A 26 4.83 -0.23 2.11
C VAL A 26 3.87 -0.02 0.94
N THR A 27 4.01 1.10 0.25
CA THR A 27 3.44 1.30 -1.08
C THR A 27 4.51 1.04 -2.11
N ASP A 28 4.27 0.10 -3.04
CA ASP A 28 5.22 -0.13 -4.13
C ASP A 28 5.34 1.15 -4.97
N GLU A 29 6.56 1.61 -5.17
CA GLU A 29 6.83 2.77 -6.01
C GLU A 29 6.44 2.54 -7.47
N LYS A 30 6.29 1.27 -7.88
CA LYS A 30 5.88 0.87 -9.22
C LYS A 30 4.37 0.63 -9.25
N ALA A 31 3.67 1.42 -10.05
CA ALA A 31 2.30 1.10 -10.42
C ALA A 31 2.26 0.19 -11.65
N SER A 32 1.19 -0.56 -11.85
CA SER A 32 0.99 -1.40 -13.02
C SER A 32 -0.30 -1.09 -13.76
N ILE A 33 -0.37 -1.47 -15.04
CA ILE A 33 -1.60 -1.36 -15.84
C ILE A 33 -2.56 -2.49 -15.48
N ARG A 34 -3.84 -2.15 -15.30
CA ARG A 34 -4.94 -3.08 -15.29
C ARG A 34 -5.48 -3.22 -16.71
N LEU A 35 -5.28 -4.38 -17.32
CA LEU A 35 -5.66 -4.65 -18.71
C LEU A 35 -6.99 -5.40 -18.84
N ASN A 36 -7.49 -6.00 -17.75
CA ASN A 36 -8.70 -6.83 -17.75
C ASN A 36 -9.91 -6.05 -17.26
N ALA A 37 -11.08 -6.35 -17.84
CA ALA A 37 -12.38 -5.74 -17.50
C ALA A 37 -12.35 -4.20 -17.59
N LEU A 38 -12.33 -3.50 -16.46
CA LEU A 38 -12.16 -2.06 -16.44
C LEU A 38 -10.67 -1.73 -16.47
N THR A 39 -10.22 -1.07 -17.52
CA THR A 39 -8.82 -0.68 -17.69
C THR A 39 -8.46 0.49 -16.78
N GLY A 40 -7.22 0.49 -16.31
CA GLY A 40 -6.75 1.48 -15.34
C GLY A 40 -5.31 1.26 -14.90
N ILE A 41 -4.96 1.88 -13.79
CA ILE A 41 -3.65 1.70 -13.14
C ILE A 41 -3.85 1.13 -11.74
N ARG A 42 -2.88 0.33 -11.27
CA ARG A 42 -2.87 -0.35 -9.98
C ARG A 42 -1.78 0.21 -9.09
N PHE A 43 -2.10 0.27 -7.80
CA PHE A 43 -1.18 0.61 -6.72
C PHE A 43 -1.18 -0.55 -5.73
N TYR A 44 0.00 -0.95 -5.28
CA TYR A 44 0.18 -2.08 -4.37
C TYR A 44 0.51 -1.56 -2.98
N THR A 45 -0.21 -2.06 -1.98
CA THR A 45 0.04 -1.80 -0.56
C THR A 45 0.32 -3.13 0.11
N THR A 46 1.42 -3.24 0.82
CA THR A 46 1.83 -4.47 1.50
C THR A 46 2.25 -4.23 2.94
N ILE A 47 2.13 -5.27 3.75
CA ILE A 47 2.63 -5.39 5.12
C ILE A 47 3.36 -6.73 5.25
N ASP A 48 4.27 -6.84 6.19
CA ASP A 48 4.86 -8.13 6.55
C ASP A 48 3.79 -9.09 7.08
N SER A 49 3.78 -10.32 6.58
CA SER A 49 2.73 -11.31 6.91
C SER A 49 2.80 -11.79 8.36
N GLU A 50 3.99 -11.84 8.97
CA GLU A 50 4.16 -12.17 10.39
C GLU A 50 3.55 -11.07 11.25
N GLN A 51 3.88 -9.81 10.94
CA GLN A 51 3.32 -8.65 11.66
C GLN A 51 1.79 -8.61 11.58
N LEU A 52 1.21 -8.89 10.39
CA LEU A 52 -0.24 -8.99 10.24
C LEU A 52 -0.82 -10.09 11.12
N ALA A 53 -0.23 -11.29 11.11
CA ALA A 53 -0.69 -12.42 11.92
C ALA A 53 -0.62 -12.14 13.42
N GLU A 54 0.36 -11.38 13.90
CA GLU A 54 0.46 -10.94 15.29
C GLU A 54 -0.73 -10.06 15.67
N TYR A 55 -1.10 -9.07 14.86
CA TYR A 55 -2.27 -8.22 15.14
C TYR A 55 -3.57 -9.02 15.15
N GLU A 56 -3.77 -9.92 14.20
CA GLU A 56 -4.95 -10.78 14.16
C GLU A 56 -5.02 -11.71 15.39
N ALA A 57 -3.89 -12.26 15.82
CA ALA A 57 -3.80 -13.10 17.02
C ALA A 57 -4.08 -12.32 18.32
N GLU A 58 -3.73 -11.04 18.35
CA GLU A 58 -4.06 -10.14 19.46
C GLU A 58 -5.52 -9.67 19.44
N GLY A 59 -6.28 -10.01 18.42
CA GLY A 59 -7.71 -9.72 18.31
C GLY A 59 -8.03 -8.38 17.64
N TYR A 60 -7.08 -7.80 16.89
CA TYR A 60 -7.37 -6.66 16.03
C TYR A 60 -8.14 -7.09 14.80
N THR A 61 -9.08 -6.25 14.39
CA THR A 61 -9.63 -6.28 13.04
C THR A 61 -8.73 -5.43 12.15
N VAL A 62 -8.29 -6.00 11.03
CA VAL A 62 -7.36 -5.35 10.10
C VAL A 62 -8.07 -5.00 8.81
N GLU A 63 -8.01 -3.74 8.41
CA GLU A 63 -8.36 -3.27 7.08
C GLU A 63 -7.09 -2.72 6.42
N MET A 64 -6.89 -3.02 5.16
CA MET A 64 -5.82 -2.45 4.34
C MET A 64 -6.42 -1.68 3.17
N GLY A 65 -5.74 -0.64 2.74
CA GLY A 65 -6.23 0.11 1.61
C GLY A 65 -5.20 0.99 0.95
N THR A 66 -5.65 1.67 -0.10
CA THR A 66 -4.85 2.65 -0.82
C THR A 66 -5.69 3.90 -1.05
N LEU A 67 -5.21 5.03 -0.53
CA LEU A 67 -5.73 6.34 -0.90
C LEU A 67 -5.14 6.74 -2.25
N ILE A 68 -5.97 7.21 -3.17
CA ILE A 68 -5.54 7.61 -4.51
C ILE A 68 -6.12 8.98 -4.85
N SER A 69 -5.27 9.86 -5.38
CA SER A 69 -5.64 11.18 -5.88
C SER A 69 -4.80 11.53 -7.11
N THR A 70 -4.99 12.71 -7.68
CA THR A 70 -4.03 13.25 -8.66
C THR A 70 -2.92 13.99 -7.92
N LYS A 71 -1.68 13.86 -8.39
CA LYS A 71 -0.53 14.55 -7.80
C LYS A 71 -0.71 16.07 -7.83
N GLU A 72 -1.38 16.59 -8.83
CA GLU A 72 -1.72 18.01 -8.97
C GLU A 72 -2.56 18.53 -7.78
N LEU A 73 -3.54 17.75 -7.31
CA LEU A 73 -4.39 18.13 -6.18
C LEU A 73 -3.68 18.02 -4.84
N VAL A 74 -2.82 17.02 -4.67
CA VAL A 74 -2.06 16.82 -3.43
C VAL A 74 -0.92 17.83 -3.31
N GLY A 75 -0.29 18.20 -4.43
CA GLY A 75 0.84 19.13 -4.45
C GLY A 75 2.01 18.63 -3.59
N ASP A 76 2.49 19.49 -2.72
CA ASP A 76 3.55 19.16 -1.74
C ASP A 76 2.98 18.66 -0.40
N GLY A 77 1.65 18.53 -0.31
CA GLY A 77 0.97 18.02 0.87
C GLY A 77 1.05 16.49 0.97
N GLU A 78 0.43 15.97 2.00
CA GLU A 78 0.39 14.56 2.32
C GLU A 78 -0.99 13.96 1.97
N LEU A 79 -1.00 12.82 1.28
CA LEU A 79 -2.23 12.08 1.00
C LEU A 79 -2.58 11.23 2.23
N SER A 80 -3.61 11.64 2.97
CA SER A 80 -4.11 10.99 4.18
C SER A 80 -5.63 11.08 4.23
N PHE A 81 -6.25 10.52 5.27
CA PHE A 81 -7.70 10.70 5.49
C PHE A 81 -8.07 12.15 5.76
N ASP A 82 -7.15 12.94 6.32
CA ASP A 82 -7.36 14.38 6.58
C ASP A 82 -7.20 15.26 5.32
N PHE A 83 -6.69 14.69 4.22
CA PHE A 83 -6.62 15.42 2.95
C PHE A 83 -8.02 15.78 2.45
N THR A 84 -8.30 17.07 2.32
CA THR A 84 -9.62 17.62 1.99
C THR A 84 -9.93 17.66 0.49
N GLY A 85 -8.91 17.45 -0.37
CA GLY A 85 -9.10 17.35 -1.81
C GLY A 85 -9.79 16.05 -2.23
N THR A 86 -10.13 15.96 -3.51
CA THR A 86 -10.73 14.73 -4.06
C THR A 86 -9.75 13.57 -3.97
N LYS A 87 -10.16 12.52 -3.28
CA LYS A 87 -9.46 11.25 -3.19
C LYS A 87 -10.42 10.08 -3.32
N VAL A 88 -9.89 8.94 -3.72
CA VAL A 88 -10.57 7.65 -3.70
C VAL A 88 -9.92 6.82 -2.59
N ASP A 89 -10.72 6.23 -1.75
CA ASP A 89 -10.32 5.22 -0.79
C ASP A 89 -10.71 3.85 -1.33
N VAL A 90 -9.72 2.99 -1.58
CA VAL A 90 -9.94 1.60 -2.00
C VAL A 90 -9.56 0.73 -0.83
N VAL A 91 -10.55 0.27 -0.09
CA VAL A 91 -10.40 -0.49 1.16
C VAL A 91 -10.73 -1.96 0.95
N PHE A 92 -10.04 -2.83 1.66
CA PHE A 92 -10.17 -4.28 1.65
C PHE A 92 -10.16 -4.84 3.08
N THR A 93 -10.89 -5.93 3.28
CA THR A 93 -10.88 -6.73 4.51
C THR A 93 -10.00 -7.97 4.37
N SER A 94 -9.67 -8.64 5.46
CA SER A 94 -8.65 -9.70 5.49
C SER A 94 -8.92 -10.88 4.55
N ASP A 95 -10.18 -11.15 4.22
CA ASP A 95 -10.58 -12.19 3.26
C ASP A 95 -10.28 -11.83 1.78
N GLU A 96 -9.95 -10.59 1.52
CA GLU A 96 -9.60 -10.06 0.19
C GLU A 96 -8.09 -9.86 0.00
N PHE A 97 -7.29 -10.10 1.05
CA PHE A 97 -5.84 -9.94 0.98
C PHE A 97 -5.20 -11.06 0.17
N TYR A 98 -4.15 -10.72 -0.57
CA TYR A 98 -3.29 -11.71 -1.19
C TYR A 98 -1.99 -11.85 -0.42
N THR A 99 -1.36 -13.02 -0.50
CA THR A 99 -0.04 -13.25 0.10
C THR A 99 0.96 -13.61 -0.99
N GLU A 100 2.11 -12.98 -0.97
CA GLU A 100 3.23 -13.25 -1.86
C GLU A 100 4.54 -13.27 -1.06
N GLY A 101 5.15 -14.45 -0.95
CA GLY A 101 6.33 -14.62 -0.09
C GLY A 101 6.02 -14.30 1.37
N ASN A 102 6.75 -13.36 1.94
CA ASN A 102 6.59 -12.90 3.33
C ASN A 102 5.67 -11.67 3.46
N PHE A 103 5.00 -11.28 2.38
CA PHE A 103 4.16 -10.10 2.37
C PHE A 103 2.69 -10.44 2.13
N THR A 104 1.83 -9.75 2.83
CA THR A 104 0.39 -9.72 2.60
C THR A 104 0.01 -8.35 2.09
N GLY A 105 -0.88 -8.27 1.10
CA GLY A 105 -1.16 -7.01 0.46
C GLY A 105 -2.52 -6.90 -0.21
N VAL A 106 -2.75 -5.71 -0.72
CA VAL A 106 -3.95 -5.34 -1.49
C VAL A 106 -3.57 -4.53 -2.73
N VAL A 107 -4.46 -4.49 -3.70
CA VAL A 107 -4.25 -3.77 -4.97
C VAL A 107 -5.36 -2.76 -5.17
N GLY A 108 -5.09 -1.50 -4.84
CA GLY A 108 -5.95 -0.38 -5.18
C GLY A 108 -5.88 -0.05 -6.68
N SER A 109 -7.00 0.30 -7.31
CA SER A 109 -7.02 0.60 -8.74
C SER A 109 -7.83 1.86 -9.04
N VAL A 110 -7.29 2.71 -9.90
CA VAL A 110 -8.05 3.74 -10.61
C VAL A 110 -8.43 3.20 -11.97
N VAL A 111 -9.72 3.16 -12.25
CA VAL A 111 -10.26 2.61 -13.51
C VAL A 111 -11.00 3.67 -14.31
N ASN A 112 -11.26 3.37 -15.59
CA ASN A 112 -11.98 4.29 -16.50
C ASN A 112 -11.28 5.65 -16.62
N ILE A 113 -9.96 5.65 -16.71
CA ILE A 113 -9.17 6.87 -16.90
C ILE A 113 -9.55 7.49 -18.25
N LYS A 114 -10.08 8.72 -18.21
CA LYS A 114 -10.43 9.45 -19.42
C LYS A 114 -9.18 9.79 -20.23
N ASP A 115 -9.31 9.85 -21.55
CA ASP A 115 -8.19 10.17 -22.46
C ASP A 115 -7.45 11.45 -22.05
N SER A 116 -8.16 12.49 -21.58
CA SER A 116 -7.57 13.73 -21.07
C SER A 116 -6.75 13.59 -19.77
N ASN A 117 -6.80 12.44 -19.12
CA ASN A 117 -6.12 12.18 -17.84
C ASN A 117 -5.04 11.10 -17.95
N ILE A 118 -4.79 10.56 -19.14
CA ILE A 118 -3.79 9.50 -19.37
C ILE A 118 -2.38 9.99 -19.00
N SER A 119 -2.07 11.25 -19.29
CA SER A 119 -0.77 11.88 -18.97
C SER A 119 -0.72 12.49 -17.57
N LYS A 120 -1.84 12.52 -16.83
CA LYS A 120 -1.84 13.06 -15.46
C LYS A 120 -1.24 12.07 -14.49
N ASP A 121 -0.41 12.57 -13.58
CA ASP A 121 0.13 11.77 -12.50
C ASP A 121 -0.93 11.53 -11.42
N PHE A 122 -1.13 10.26 -11.10
CA PHE A 122 -1.85 9.82 -9.92
C PHE A 122 -0.85 9.50 -8.82
N ILE A 123 -1.23 9.78 -7.59
CA ILE A 123 -0.48 9.42 -6.38
C ILE A 123 -1.30 8.42 -5.58
N GLY A 124 -0.67 7.30 -5.24
CA GLY A 124 -1.22 6.28 -4.35
C GLY A 124 -0.42 6.21 -3.07
N ARG A 125 -1.10 6.14 -1.93
CA ARG A 125 -0.52 5.91 -0.61
C ARG A 125 -1.26 4.80 0.10
N GLY A 126 -0.55 3.75 0.48
CA GLY A 126 -1.09 2.64 1.25
C GLY A 126 -1.32 3.01 2.71
N TYR A 127 -2.26 2.29 3.32
CA TYR A 127 -2.48 2.36 4.76
C TYR A 127 -2.93 1.00 5.31
N VAL A 128 -2.71 0.82 6.61
CA VAL A 128 -3.31 -0.24 7.42
C VAL A 128 -4.09 0.43 8.56
N LYS A 129 -5.29 -0.07 8.79
CA LYS A 129 -6.16 0.37 9.86
C LYS A 129 -6.40 -0.80 10.81
N LEU A 130 -6.04 -0.61 12.06
CA LEU A 130 -6.21 -1.56 13.13
C LEU A 130 -7.35 -1.11 14.04
N ALA A 131 -8.31 -1.99 14.31
CA ALA A 131 -9.41 -1.70 15.19
C ALA A 131 -9.58 -2.78 16.27
N LYS A 132 -9.65 -2.36 17.55
CA LYS A 132 -9.84 -3.23 18.69
C LYS A 132 -10.53 -2.47 19.82
N ASP A 133 -11.49 -3.09 20.51
CA ASP A 133 -12.19 -2.54 21.68
C ASP A 133 -12.83 -1.15 21.46
N GLY A 134 -13.18 -0.84 20.19
CA GLY A 134 -13.77 0.44 19.81
C GLY A 134 -12.77 1.54 19.51
N GLU A 135 -11.49 1.29 19.67
CA GLU A 135 -10.40 2.16 19.24
C GLU A 135 -9.94 1.81 17.84
N THR A 136 -9.42 2.80 17.11
CA THR A 136 -8.95 2.64 15.74
C THR A 136 -7.67 3.43 15.55
N GLU A 137 -6.64 2.79 15.02
CA GLU A 137 -5.38 3.41 14.63
C GLU A 137 -5.15 3.22 13.13
N ILE A 138 -4.54 4.21 12.49
CA ILE A 138 -4.24 4.19 11.05
C ILE A 138 -2.76 4.45 10.84
N PHE A 139 -2.12 3.52 10.16
CA PHE A 139 -0.70 3.58 9.80
C PHE A 139 -0.58 3.77 8.30
N TYR A 140 0.14 4.79 7.88
CA TYR A 140 0.35 5.09 6.47
C TYR A 140 1.73 4.64 6.02
N SER A 141 1.83 4.26 4.75
CA SER A 141 3.12 4.07 4.12
C SER A 141 3.92 5.39 4.11
N GLU A 142 5.21 5.30 4.43
CA GLU A 142 6.15 6.40 4.25
C GLU A 142 6.43 6.66 2.75
N THR A 143 6.34 5.60 1.94
CA THR A 143 6.50 5.68 0.49
C THR A 143 5.16 5.93 -0.20
N VAL A 144 5.20 6.60 -1.33
CA VAL A 144 4.06 6.81 -2.22
C VAL A 144 4.43 6.42 -3.64
N SER A 145 3.45 5.95 -4.40
CA SER A 145 3.63 5.71 -5.84
C SER A 145 3.04 6.87 -6.64
N VAL A 146 3.84 7.49 -7.50
CA VAL A 146 3.39 8.57 -8.38
C VAL A 146 3.62 8.16 -9.83
N ARG A 147 2.55 7.93 -10.59
CA ARG A 147 2.63 7.47 -11.98
C ARG A 147 1.41 7.94 -12.78
N SER A 148 1.61 8.12 -14.06
CA SER A 148 0.53 8.28 -15.04
C SER A 148 0.30 6.97 -15.82
N ALA A 149 -0.89 6.83 -16.42
CA ALA A 149 -1.15 5.71 -17.32
C ALA A 149 -0.15 5.73 -18.51
N LYS A 150 0.21 6.93 -19.00
CA LYS A 150 1.22 7.11 -20.05
C LYS A 150 2.59 6.57 -19.64
N THR A 151 3.10 6.95 -18.47
CA THR A 151 4.45 6.53 -18.04
C THR A 151 4.53 5.01 -17.84
N ILE A 152 3.48 4.38 -17.29
CA ILE A 152 3.42 2.93 -17.12
C ILE A 152 3.33 2.23 -18.47
N ALA A 153 2.47 2.71 -19.38
CA ALA A 153 2.33 2.15 -20.71
C ALA A 153 3.64 2.25 -21.52
N THR A 154 4.34 3.38 -21.43
CA THR A 154 5.65 3.58 -22.08
C THR A 154 6.68 2.59 -21.54
N ALA A 155 6.75 2.39 -20.23
CA ALA A 155 7.67 1.43 -19.63
C ALA A 155 7.32 -0.01 -20.05
N LEU A 156 6.04 -0.37 -20.06
CA LEU A 156 5.59 -1.70 -20.49
C LEU A 156 5.87 -1.95 -21.96
N LYS A 157 5.66 -0.95 -22.83
CA LYS A 157 5.97 -1.03 -24.27
C LYS A 157 7.47 -1.23 -24.54
N ALA A 158 8.31 -0.67 -23.67
CA ALA A 158 9.78 -0.81 -23.77
C ALA A 158 10.31 -2.15 -23.24
N ASP A 159 9.51 -2.90 -22.49
CA ASP A 159 9.88 -4.23 -21.99
C ASP A 159 9.38 -5.32 -22.93
N ASP A 160 10.23 -5.71 -23.88
CA ASP A 160 9.91 -6.76 -24.87
C ASP A 160 9.54 -8.10 -24.23
N SER A 161 10.06 -8.42 -23.05
CA SER A 161 9.79 -9.68 -22.35
C SER A 161 8.34 -9.78 -21.92
N ILE A 162 7.73 -8.66 -21.53
CA ILE A 162 6.33 -8.59 -21.13
C ILE A 162 5.44 -8.19 -22.30
N TYR A 163 5.81 -7.14 -23.06
CA TYR A 163 5.00 -6.61 -24.15
C TYR A 163 4.72 -7.65 -25.23
N SER A 164 5.72 -8.51 -25.57
CA SER A 164 5.52 -9.58 -26.57
C SER A 164 4.44 -10.58 -26.19
N THR A 165 4.19 -10.80 -24.90
CA THR A 165 3.21 -11.75 -24.37
C THR A 165 1.77 -11.22 -24.36
N LEU A 166 1.58 -9.92 -24.56
CA LEU A 166 0.27 -9.28 -24.55
C LEU A 166 -0.57 -9.70 -25.75
N THR A 167 -1.89 -9.77 -25.54
CA THR A 167 -2.85 -9.93 -26.65
C THR A 167 -2.84 -8.71 -27.55
N ALA A 168 -3.35 -8.85 -28.80
CA ALA A 168 -3.43 -7.74 -29.73
C ALA A 168 -4.25 -6.55 -29.15
N ALA A 169 -5.35 -6.83 -28.46
CA ALA A 169 -6.18 -5.77 -27.82
C ALA A 169 -5.44 -5.07 -26.66
N HIS A 170 -4.64 -5.81 -25.90
CA HIS A 170 -3.85 -5.22 -24.82
C HIS A 170 -2.70 -4.35 -25.39
N LYS A 171 -2.06 -4.79 -26.47
CA LYS A 171 -1.04 -4.00 -27.17
C LYS A 171 -1.61 -2.69 -27.71
N GLU A 172 -2.78 -2.75 -28.36
CA GLU A 172 -3.47 -1.55 -28.86
C GLU A 172 -3.74 -0.53 -27.74
N LEU A 173 -4.18 -0.99 -26.56
CA LEU A 173 -4.39 -0.11 -25.41
C LEU A 173 -3.09 0.49 -24.89
N VAL A 174 -2.04 -0.33 -24.72
CA VAL A 174 -0.73 0.10 -24.25
C VAL A 174 -0.13 1.11 -25.24
N ASP A 175 -0.20 0.84 -26.53
CA ASP A 175 0.27 1.76 -27.56
C ASP A 175 -0.51 3.08 -27.53
N LYS A 176 -1.84 3.03 -27.46
CA LYS A 176 -2.69 4.22 -27.33
C LYS A 176 -2.26 5.08 -26.14
N TRP A 177 -2.01 4.48 -24.99
CA TRP A 177 -1.67 5.22 -23.78
C TRP A 177 -0.22 5.74 -23.79
N ALA A 178 0.72 4.97 -24.35
CA ALA A 178 2.12 5.38 -24.46
C ALA A 178 2.30 6.58 -25.44
N ASP A 179 1.51 6.63 -26.50
CA ASP A 179 1.66 7.59 -27.60
C ASP A 179 0.76 8.85 -27.42
N VAL A 180 0.10 9.02 -26.28
CA VAL A 180 -0.64 10.27 -25.96
C VAL A 180 0.32 11.45 -25.90
N GLU A 181 0.02 12.53 -26.59
CA GLU A 181 0.78 13.80 -26.59
C GLU A 181 0.62 14.58 -25.27
#